data_a00cf1564d07c6c9a0b52d5a5aae89cc
#
_entry.id   a00cf1564d07c6c9a0b52d5a5aae89cc
#
_cell.length_a   1.000
_cell.length_b   1.000
_cell.length_c   1.000
_cell.angle_alpha   90.00
_cell.angle_beta   90.00
_cell.angle_gamma   90.00
#
_symmetry.space_group_name_H-M   'P 1'
#
loop_
_entity.id
_entity.type
_entity.pdbx_description
1 polymer ?
#
loop_
_entity_poly.entity_id
_entity_poly.type
_entity_poly.pdbx_seq_one_letter_code
_entity_poly.pdbx_strand_id
1 'polypeptide(L)'
;MKRAITLFIFLSICIFTQAQNSSGVNIKPSLKIECVTPTVLSLGQSIKLKVKVRHNFPQEKTGQLTLALINQKTKKSVDGWFINIFPFQYFTTIQNEVFETEFPFTVPFDYLGNFDMEIVARVNEIKDSIHITIPTKKAK
;
A
#
# COMPACT_ATOMS: atom_id res chain seq x y z
N MET A 1 -62.51 -59.75 7.72
CA MET A 1 -61.03 -59.58 7.79
C MET A 1 -60.56 -58.69 6.67
N LYS A 2 -60.27 -57.44 6.98
CA LYS A 2 -59.76 -56.47 6.00
C LYS A 2 -58.27 -56.26 6.27
N ARG A 3 -57.41 -56.73 5.36
CA ARG A 3 -55.98 -56.50 5.44
C ARG A 3 -55.66 -55.14 4.81
N ALA A 4 -55.23 -54.18 5.65
CA ALA A 4 -54.68 -52.90 5.18
C ALA A 4 -53.25 -53.08 4.68
N ILE A 5 -53.03 -52.82 3.43
CA ILE A 5 -51.71 -52.78 2.82
C ILE A 5 -51.18 -51.38 2.98
N THR A 6 -50.20 -51.20 3.85
CA THR A 6 -49.52 -49.89 4.05
C THR A 6 -48.43 -49.78 3.01
N LEU A 7 -48.63 -48.90 2.03
CA LEU A 7 -47.66 -48.60 1.00
C LEU A 7 -46.65 -47.61 1.55
N PHE A 8 -45.42 -48.05 1.83
CA PHE A 8 -44.29 -47.19 2.17
C PHE A 8 -43.74 -46.56 0.88
N ILE A 9 -44.00 -45.30 0.67
CA ILE A 9 -43.37 -44.53 -0.38
C ILE A 9 -42.03 -44.06 0.17
N PHE A 10 -40.93 -44.65 -0.25
CA PHE A 10 -39.57 -44.13 -0.06
C PHE A 10 -39.36 -42.92 -0.98
N LEU A 11 -39.46 -41.72 -0.39
CA LEU A 11 -39.05 -40.50 -1.09
C LEU A 11 -37.53 -40.42 -1.06
N SER A 12 -36.89 -40.86 -2.12
CA SER A 12 -35.44 -40.68 -2.34
C SER A 12 -35.15 -39.23 -2.61
N ILE A 13 -34.66 -38.49 -1.58
CA ILE A 13 -34.18 -37.12 -1.72
C ILE A 13 -32.78 -37.24 -2.33
N CYS A 14 -32.67 -37.07 -3.64
CA CYS A 14 -31.39 -36.84 -4.31
C CYS A 14 -30.88 -35.47 -3.89
N ILE A 15 -29.97 -35.44 -2.91
CA ILE A 15 -29.21 -34.25 -2.59
C ILE A 15 -28.18 -34.08 -3.72
N PHE A 16 -28.48 -33.21 -4.69
CA PHE A 16 -27.48 -32.74 -5.63
C PHE A 16 -26.51 -31.82 -4.86
N THR A 17 -25.41 -32.40 -4.41
CA THR A 17 -24.23 -31.63 -4.02
C THR A 17 -23.64 -31.05 -5.29
N GLN A 18 -24.01 -29.82 -5.62
CA GLN A 18 -23.25 -29.03 -6.59
C GLN A 18 -21.88 -28.78 -5.96
N ALA A 19 -20.91 -29.58 -6.38
CA ALA A 19 -19.50 -29.22 -6.24
C ALA A 19 -19.27 -27.96 -7.06
N GLN A 20 -19.34 -26.79 -6.42
CA GLN A 20 -18.83 -25.56 -7.00
C GLN A 20 -17.32 -25.75 -7.17
N ASN A 21 -16.90 -26.15 -8.36
CA ASN A 21 -15.54 -25.96 -8.81
C ASN A 21 -15.30 -24.45 -8.91
N SER A 22 -15.04 -23.82 -7.76
CA SER A 22 -14.35 -22.54 -7.74
C SER A 22 -12.92 -22.85 -8.21
N SER A 23 -12.67 -22.69 -9.50
CA SER A 23 -11.33 -22.51 -10.03
C SER A 23 -10.80 -21.22 -9.39
N GLY A 24 -10.34 -21.33 -8.15
CA GLY A 24 -9.72 -20.26 -7.42
C GLY A 24 -8.46 -19.86 -8.16
N VAL A 25 -8.56 -18.80 -8.96
CA VAL A 25 -7.38 -18.08 -9.42
C VAL A 25 -6.63 -17.71 -8.16
N ASN A 26 -5.51 -18.34 -7.92
CA ASN A 26 -4.69 -18.12 -6.73
C ASN A 26 -3.97 -16.77 -6.92
N ILE A 27 -4.72 -15.66 -6.71
CA ILE A 27 -4.19 -14.31 -6.83
C ILE A 27 -3.23 -14.11 -5.67
N LYS A 28 -1.94 -14.04 -5.98
CA LYS A 28 -0.91 -13.76 -4.97
C LYS A 28 -1.21 -12.38 -4.34
N PRO A 29 -1.31 -12.30 -3.01
CA PRO A 29 -1.51 -11.02 -2.33
C PRO A 29 -0.42 -10.03 -2.72
N SER A 30 -0.82 -8.83 -3.10
CA SER A 30 0.09 -7.76 -3.52
C SER A 30 -0.33 -6.41 -2.95
N LEU A 31 0.67 -5.59 -2.72
CA LEU A 31 0.58 -4.20 -2.32
C LEU A 31 1.33 -3.38 -3.36
N LYS A 32 0.84 -2.22 -3.74
CA LYS A 32 1.47 -1.37 -4.75
C LYS A 32 1.43 0.09 -4.33
N ILE A 33 2.60 0.74 -4.42
CA ILE A 33 2.76 2.19 -4.26
C ILE A 33 2.87 2.84 -5.64
N GLU A 34 2.24 3.99 -5.79
CA GLU A 34 2.41 4.88 -6.93
C GLU A 34 2.70 6.28 -6.40
N CYS A 35 3.74 6.91 -6.93
CA CYS A 35 4.15 8.25 -6.55
C CYS A 35 4.77 8.95 -7.76
N VAL A 36 4.38 10.20 -7.98
CA VAL A 36 5.06 11.08 -8.93
C VAL A 36 6.18 11.78 -8.18
N THR A 37 7.40 11.30 -8.39
CA THR A 37 8.59 11.82 -7.72
C THR A 37 9.18 13.00 -8.47
N PRO A 38 9.63 14.06 -7.77
CA PRO A 38 10.36 15.16 -8.40
C PRO A 38 11.73 14.66 -8.91
N THR A 39 12.17 15.17 -10.03
CA THR A 39 13.51 14.84 -10.59
C THR A 39 14.61 15.69 -9.98
N VAL A 40 14.28 16.87 -9.44
CA VAL A 40 15.18 17.80 -8.80
C VAL A 40 14.39 18.75 -7.90
N LEU A 41 14.95 19.14 -6.75
CA LEU A 41 14.35 20.11 -5.86
C LEU A 41 15.25 21.31 -5.62
N SER A 42 14.64 22.49 -5.47
CA SER A 42 15.37 23.71 -5.12
C SER A 42 15.55 23.83 -3.61
N LEU A 43 16.65 24.44 -3.17
CA LEU A 43 16.86 24.79 -1.77
C LEU A 43 15.75 25.72 -1.31
N GLY A 44 15.21 25.51 -0.12
CA GLY A 44 14.08 26.24 0.44
C GLY A 44 12.71 25.83 -0.12
N GLN A 45 12.65 24.88 -1.06
CA GLN A 45 11.39 24.45 -1.67
C GLN A 45 10.60 23.56 -0.70
N SER A 46 9.34 23.94 -0.47
CA SER A 46 8.36 23.06 0.21
C SER A 46 7.57 22.29 -0.83
N ILE A 47 7.35 21.02 -0.58
CA ILE A 47 6.53 20.15 -1.43
C ILE A 47 5.54 19.34 -0.60
N LYS A 48 4.48 18.88 -1.26
CA LYS A 48 3.54 17.88 -0.76
C LYS A 48 3.62 16.69 -1.71
N LEU A 49 4.35 15.68 -1.28
CA LEU A 49 4.53 14.48 -2.08
C LEU A 49 3.27 13.62 -2.02
N LYS A 50 2.59 13.50 -3.15
CA LYS A 50 1.37 12.67 -3.27
C LYS A 50 1.75 11.21 -3.46
N VAL A 51 1.21 10.35 -2.61
CA VAL A 51 1.43 8.91 -2.65
C VAL A 51 0.10 8.19 -2.69
N LYS A 52 -0.01 7.22 -3.59
CA LYS A 52 -1.16 6.34 -3.73
C LYS A 52 -0.77 4.92 -3.35
N VAL A 53 -1.65 4.26 -2.63
CA VAL A 53 -1.48 2.86 -2.24
C VAL A 53 -2.71 2.09 -2.64
N ARG A 54 -2.52 0.91 -3.23
CA ARG A 54 -3.59 -0.05 -3.50
C ARG A 54 -3.14 -1.46 -3.17
N HIS A 55 -4.08 -2.34 -2.91
CA HIS A 55 -3.84 -3.75 -2.68
C HIS A 55 -4.92 -4.63 -3.32
N ASN A 56 -4.61 -5.92 -3.49
CA ASN A 56 -5.52 -6.93 -4.00
C ASN A 56 -5.96 -7.96 -2.96
N PHE A 57 -5.75 -7.69 -1.67
CA PHE A 57 -6.27 -8.55 -0.60
C PHE A 57 -7.79 -8.63 -0.66
N PRO A 58 -8.40 -9.80 -0.42
CA PRO A 58 -9.85 -9.96 -0.55
C PRO A 58 -10.66 -9.25 0.54
N GLN A 59 -9.99 -8.77 1.58
CA GLN A 59 -10.61 -8.11 2.74
C GLN A 59 -10.01 -6.72 2.92
N GLU A 60 -10.73 -5.84 3.63
CA GLU A 60 -10.19 -4.58 4.12
C GLU A 60 -8.89 -4.82 4.89
N LYS A 61 -7.90 -3.99 4.64
CA LYS A 61 -6.59 -4.03 5.31
C LYS A 61 -6.18 -2.66 5.78
N THR A 62 -5.63 -2.66 6.99
CA THR A 62 -4.90 -1.52 7.52
C THR A 62 -3.41 -1.79 7.37
N GLY A 63 -2.71 -0.80 6.87
CA GLY A 63 -1.27 -0.84 6.67
C GLY A 63 -0.59 0.43 7.14
N GLN A 64 0.73 0.43 7.04
CA GLN A 64 1.58 1.56 7.35
C GLN A 64 2.26 2.06 6.09
N LEU A 65 2.31 3.38 5.92
CA LEU A 65 3.03 4.07 4.87
C LEU A 65 4.08 4.97 5.50
N THR A 66 5.33 4.88 5.05
CA THR A 66 6.43 5.67 5.59
C THR A 66 7.16 6.41 4.49
N LEU A 67 7.63 7.62 4.80
CA LEU A 67 8.56 8.38 4.00
C LEU A 67 9.82 8.64 4.83
N ALA A 68 10.97 8.17 4.37
CA ALA A 68 12.27 8.47 4.95
C ALA A 68 13.10 9.31 3.97
N LEU A 69 13.71 10.37 4.48
CA LEU A 69 14.65 11.21 3.77
C LEU A 69 16.05 10.97 4.34
N ILE A 70 16.99 10.57 3.48
CA ILE A 70 18.30 10.07 3.89
C ILE A 70 19.37 10.84 3.10
N ASN A 71 20.35 11.41 3.80
CA ASN A 71 21.48 12.02 3.12
C ASN A 71 22.24 10.95 2.32
N GLN A 72 22.36 11.15 1.02
CA GLN A 72 22.97 10.16 0.12
C GLN A 72 24.41 9.81 0.52
N LYS A 73 25.19 10.80 0.98
CA LYS A 73 26.61 10.65 1.28
C LYS A 73 26.86 10.03 2.65
N THR A 74 26.14 10.49 3.68
CA THR A 74 26.36 10.04 5.06
C THR A 74 25.51 8.87 5.48
N LYS A 75 24.47 8.54 4.69
CA LYS A 75 23.45 7.52 4.96
C LYS A 75 22.69 7.74 6.27
N LYS A 76 22.67 8.98 6.77
CA LYS A 76 21.90 9.36 7.96
C LYS A 76 20.58 9.99 7.57
N SER A 77 19.56 9.76 8.41
CA SER A 77 18.25 10.44 8.23
C SER A 77 18.43 11.96 8.31
N VAL A 78 17.71 12.64 7.45
CA VAL A 78 17.59 14.11 7.41
C VAL A 78 16.13 14.58 7.58
N ASP A 79 15.23 13.68 7.99
CA ASP A 79 13.80 13.97 8.15
C ASP A 79 13.54 15.23 8.99
N GLY A 80 14.19 15.35 10.15
CA GLY A 80 14.06 16.51 11.01
C GLY A 80 14.56 17.79 10.35
N TRP A 81 15.66 17.74 9.62
CA TRP A 81 16.21 18.89 8.90
C TRP A 81 15.32 19.33 7.73
N PHE A 82 14.69 18.37 7.05
CA PHE A 82 13.75 18.62 5.98
C PHE A 82 12.32 18.91 6.44
N ILE A 83 12.10 19.00 7.74
CA ILE A 83 10.77 19.24 8.34
C ILE A 83 9.76 18.16 7.86
N ASN A 84 10.21 16.92 7.71
CA ASN A 84 9.33 15.77 7.48
C ASN A 84 8.73 15.34 8.83
N ILE A 85 7.72 16.06 9.28
CA ILE A 85 7.12 15.90 10.62
C ILE A 85 6.11 14.75 10.71
N PHE A 86 5.64 14.26 9.58
CA PHE A 86 4.70 13.14 9.50
C PHE A 86 5.27 11.98 8.67
N PRO A 87 6.43 11.41 9.06
CA PRO A 87 7.09 10.37 8.28
C PRO A 87 6.32 9.04 8.29
N PHE A 88 5.34 8.89 9.18
CA PHE A 88 4.52 7.69 9.33
C PHE A 88 3.06 8.02 9.18
N GLN A 89 2.35 7.26 8.35
CA GLN A 89 0.91 7.35 8.19
C GLN A 89 0.32 5.95 8.13
N TYR A 90 -0.92 5.81 8.61
CA TYR A 90 -1.67 4.58 8.47
C TYR A 90 -2.70 4.74 7.37
N PHE A 91 -2.97 3.67 6.66
CA PHE A 91 -4.03 3.62 5.68
C PHE A 91 -4.93 2.42 5.93
N THR A 92 -6.21 2.57 5.60
CA THR A 92 -7.17 1.48 5.59
C THR A 92 -7.89 1.53 4.25
N THR A 93 -7.90 0.44 3.52
CA THR A 93 -8.53 0.37 2.21
C THR A 93 -9.03 -1.04 1.91
N ILE A 94 -9.99 -1.15 0.99
CA ILE A 94 -10.52 -2.41 0.50
C ILE A 94 -9.84 -2.82 -0.81
N GLN A 95 -10.13 -4.03 -1.27
CA GLN A 95 -9.54 -4.58 -2.47
C GLN A 95 -9.67 -3.63 -3.68
N ASN A 96 -8.54 -3.34 -4.34
CA ASN A 96 -8.41 -2.49 -5.52
C ASN A 96 -8.82 -1.02 -5.36
N GLU A 97 -9.26 -0.61 -4.18
CA GLU A 97 -9.47 0.79 -3.88
C GLU A 97 -8.13 1.51 -3.71
N VAL A 98 -8.09 2.79 -4.08
CA VAL A 98 -6.89 3.61 -3.97
C VAL A 98 -6.98 4.47 -2.72
N PHE A 99 -6.04 4.28 -1.79
CA PHE A 99 -5.79 5.24 -0.72
C PHE A 99 -4.81 6.30 -1.23
N GLU A 100 -5.10 7.57 -1.01
CA GLU A 100 -4.23 8.69 -1.40
C GLU A 100 -3.91 9.55 -0.18
N THR A 101 -2.64 9.93 -0.04
CA THR A 101 -2.17 10.82 1.00
C THR A 101 -1.03 11.71 0.53
N GLU A 102 -0.65 12.69 1.36
CA GLU A 102 0.44 13.61 1.08
C GLU A 102 1.48 13.57 2.21
N PHE A 103 2.75 13.64 1.84
CA PHE A 103 3.87 13.87 2.76
C PHE A 103 4.42 15.28 2.52
N PRO A 104 4.15 16.22 3.43
CA PRO A 104 4.75 17.55 3.34
C PRO A 104 6.18 17.52 3.89
N PHE A 105 7.12 18.13 3.17
CA PHE A 105 8.47 18.41 3.66
C PHE A 105 9.08 19.61 2.94
N THR A 106 10.17 20.14 3.48
CA THR A 106 10.86 21.33 2.95
C THR A 106 12.35 21.05 2.83
N VAL A 107 12.93 21.30 1.65
CA VAL A 107 14.38 21.22 1.46
C VAL A 107 15.05 22.43 2.16
N PRO A 108 16.00 22.23 3.10
CA PRO A 108 16.67 23.33 3.75
C PRO A 108 17.45 24.22 2.77
N PHE A 109 17.56 25.52 3.09
CA PHE A 109 18.29 26.48 2.24
C PHE A 109 19.80 26.21 2.17
N ASP A 110 20.34 25.58 3.19
CA ASP A 110 21.76 25.26 3.38
C ASP A 110 22.12 23.81 3.13
N TYR A 111 21.16 22.99 2.64
CA TYR A 111 21.42 21.60 2.31
C TYR A 111 22.28 21.50 1.06
N LEU A 112 23.41 20.83 1.16
CA LEU A 112 24.32 20.61 0.03
C LEU A 112 24.36 19.12 -0.35
N GLY A 113 24.05 18.84 -1.61
CA GLY A 113 24.15 17.50 -2.20
C GLY A 113 22.80 16.85 -2.48
N ASN A 114 22.85 15.55 -2.69
CA ASN A 114 21.66 14.76 -2.98
C ASN A 114 21.12 14.10 -1.72
N PHE A 115 19.85 13.75 -1.73
CA PHE A 115 19.26 12.88 -0.71
C PHE A 115 18.50 11.74 -1.37
N ASP A 116 18.45 10.63 -0.66
CA ASP A 116 17.65 9.48 -1.02
C ASP A 116 16.26 9.64 -0.37
N MET A 117 15.22 9.38 -1.14
CA MET A 117 13.84 9.33 -0.69
C MET A 117 13.39 7.88 -0.76
N GLU A 118 12.96 7.35 0.37
CA GLU A 118 12.43 6.00 0.47
C GLU A 118 10.98 6.04 0.95
N ILE A 119 10.08 5.49 0.15
CA ILE A 119 8.67 5.34 0.48
C ILE A 119 8.40 3.85 0.63
N VAL A 120 7.84 3.43 1.77
CA VAL A 120 7.52 2.04 2.03
C VAL A 120 6.08 1.92 2.49
N ALA A 121 5.29 1.09 1.80
CA ALA A 121 4.00 0.63 2.28
C ALA A 121 4.13 -0.80 2.80
N ARG A 122 3.48 -1.09 3.91
CA ARG A 122 3.49 -2.42 4.54
C ARG A 122 2.10 -2.80 5.04
N VAL A 123 1.71 -4.03 4.74
CA VAL A 123 0.55 -4.70 5.32
C VAL A 123 1.02 -6.08 5.78
N ASN A 124 1.09 -6.31 7.07
CA ASN A 124 1.71 -7.51 7.65
C ASN A 124 3.13 -7.74 7.09
N GLU A 125 3.39 -8.92 6.52
CA GLU A 125 4.68 -9.28 5.91
C GLU A 125 4.86 -8.80 4.47
N ILE A 126 3.79 -8.26 3.85
CA ILE A 126 3.83 -7.80 2.46
C ILE A 126 4.18 -6.32 2.44
N LYS A 127 5.19 -5.99 1.65
CA LYS A 127 5.64 -4.62 1.46
C LYS A 127 5.87 -4.31 -0.01
N ASP A 128 5.73 -3.03 -0.33
CA ASP A 128 6.22 -2.41 -1.57
C ASP A 128 7.03 -1.17 -1.22
N SER A 129 7.99 -0.81 -2.04
CA SER A 129 8.87 0.33 -1.78
C SER A 129 9.29 1.05 -3.06
N ILE A 130 9.43 2.37 -2.95
CA ILE A 130 10.06 3.23 -3.95
C ILE A 130 11.30 3.82 -3.31
N HIS A 131 12.44 3.70 -3.98
CA HIS A 131 13.69 4.32 -3.57
C HIS A 131 14.23 5.15 -4.73
N ILE A 132 14.52 6.44 -4.49
CA ILE A 132 15.01 7.36 -5.51
C ILE A 132 15.96 8.38 -4.90
N THR A 133 17.00 8.72 -5.64
CA THR A 133 17.91 9.81 -5.29
C THR A 133 17.45 11.12 -5.94
N ILE A 134 17.28 12.15 -5.13
CA ILE A 134 16.84 13.47 -5.55
C ILE A 134 18.02 14.46 -5.44
N PRO A 135 18.47 15.04 -6.55
CA PRO A 135 19.44 16.12 -6.53
C PRO A 135 18.81 17.43 -6.07
N THR A 136 19.58 18.23 -5.32
CA THR A 136 19.19 19.60 -4.95
C THR A 136 19.93 20.63 -5.81
N LYS A 137 19.29 21.76 -6.04
CA LYS A 137 19.87 22.91 -6.74
C LYS A 137 19.57 24.22 -6.02
N LYS A 138 20.42 25.22 -6.18
CA LYS A 138 20.14 26.57 -5.68
C LYS A 138 18.86 27.11 -6.34
N ALA A 139 18.03 27.78 -5.55
CA ALA A 139 16.93 28.56 -6.11
C ALA A 139 17.53 29.68 -7.02
N LYS A 140 16.91 29.90 -8.17
CA LYS A 140 17.29 31.01 -9.05
C LYS A 140 16.77 32.31 -8.48
#